data_a65cd2670daf13c4f62cd9a6d47876ef
#
_entry.id   a65cd2670daf13c4f62cd9a6d47876ef
#
_cell.length_a   1.000
_cell.length_b   1.000
_cell.length_c   1.000
_cell.angle_alpha   90.00
_cell.angle_beta   90.00
_cell.angle_gamma   90.00
#
_symmetry.space_group_name_H-M   'P 1'
#
loop_
_entity.id
_entity.type
_entity.pdbx_description
1 polymer ?
#
loop_
_entity_poly.entity_id
_entity_poly.type
_entity_poly.pdbx_seq_one_letter_code
_entity_poly.pdbx_strand_id
1 'polypeptide(L)'
;MAQRFKREILPATEDRPQIELIRSARRTRTISMQHDGVDEHGNPAYRLLIPAASTSEEIDEHIARLLPRIQRRAARRERATQLTVTDEYLRSRALHLAQKNLPELVASGRLEKLSIRWVSNQRQRWGSATYANTQIRISSELQGVPEYVLDSVIHHELCHLLQPNHSAAFRTLEARYPQLLRAQAYLEGYTLGRSRAESERAESERGENSAD
;
A
#
# COMPACT_ATOMS: atom_id res chain seq x y z
N MET A 1 -27.84 -30.87 3.41
CA MET A 1 -27.08 -29.96 2.50
C MET A 1 -25.64 -30.41 2.48
N ALA A 2 -25.10 -30.91 1.36
CA ALA A 2 -23.73 -31.37 1.27
C ALA A 2 -22.76 -30.18 1.47
N GLN A 3 -21.77 -30.33 2.34
CA GLN A 3 -20.73 -29.35 2.56
C GLN A 3 -19.98 -29.09 1.24
N ARG A 4 -20.15 -27.88 0.68
CA ARG A 4 -19.56 -27.47 -0.62
C ARG A 4 -18.02 -27.35 -0.59
N PHE A 5 -17.42 -27.37 0.60
CA PHE A 5 -15.97 -27.21 0.82
C PHE A 5 -15.54 -28.09 1.98
N LYS A 6 -14.46 -28.83 1.81
CA LYS A 6 -13.76 -29.50 2.91
C LYS A 6 -12.49 -28.69 3.21
N ARG A 7 -12.30 -28.33 4.46
CA ARG A 7 -11.10 -27.61 4.95
C ARG A 7 -10.22 -28.56 5.73
N GLU A 8 -8.94 -28.43 5.54
CA GLU A 8 -7.91 -29.22 6.19
C GLU A 8 -6.69 -28.29 6.44
N ILE A 9 -6.08 -28.40 7.61
CA ILE A 9 -4.86 -27.63 7.92
C ILE A 9 -3.67 -28.55 7.74
N LEU A 10 -2.79 -28.19 6.83
CA LEU A 10 -1.48 -28.79 6.73
C LEU A 10 -0.54 -28.04 7.68
N PRO A 11 -0.05 -28.67 8.76
CA PRO A 11 0.77 -27.99 9.75
C PRO A 11 2.09 -27.51 9.14
N ALA A 12 2.69 -26.50 9.78
CA ALA A 12 4.03 -26.06 9.44
C ALA A 12 5.05 -27.19 9.69
N THR A 13 6.05 -27.28 8.81
CA THR A 13 7.21 -28.17 8.92
C THR A 13 8.48 -27.33 8.80
N GLU A 14 9.68 -27.92 8.93
CA GLU A 14 10.95 -27.20 8.72
C GLU A 14 11.04 -26.55 7.33
N ASP A 15 10.49 -27.21 6.29
CA ASP A 15 10.56 -26.76 4.90
C ASP A 15 9.30 -26.04 4.40
N ARG A 16 8.22 -25.99 5.20
CA ARG A 16 6.91 -25.52 4.74
C ARG A 16 6.15 -24.80 5.84
N PRO A 17 5.63 -23.58 5.56
CA PRO A 17 4.71 -22.89 6.46
C PRO A 17 3.36 -23.61 6.56
N GLN A 18 2.52 -23.21 7.52
CA GLN A 18 1.15 -23.70 7.64
C GLN A 18 0.34 -23.35 6.39
N ILE A 19 -0.43 -24.33 5.89
CA ILE A 19 -1.30 -24.12 4.72
C ILE A 19 -2.71 -24.60 5.05
N GLU A 20 -3.70 -23.70 4.92
CA GLU A 20 -5.11 -24.08 4.90
C GLU A 20 -5.47 -24.62 3.52
N LEU A 21 -5.79 -25.90 3.45
CA LEU A 21 -6.20 -26.58 2.26
C LEU A 21 -7.73 -26.55 2.15
N ILE A 22 -8.25 -26.00 1.06
CA ILE A 22 -9.69 -25.96 0.77
C ILE A 22 -9.99 -26.77 -0.48
N ARG A 23 -10.64 -27.92 -0.29
CA ARG A 23 -11.14 -28.78 -1.36
C ARG A 23 -12.52 -28.32 -1.82
N SER A 24 -12.69 -28.04 -3.12
CA SER A 24 -13.94 -27.54 -3.68
C SER A 24 -14.47 -28.49 -4.77
N ALA A 25 -15.69 -28.97 -4.60
CA ALA A 25 -16.40 -29.78 -5.59
C ALA A 25 -16.74 -29.00 -6.89
N ARG A 26 -16.75 -27.67 -6.84
CA ARG A 26 -17.00 -26.82 -8.01
C ARG A 26 -15.77 -26.61 -8.88
N ARG A 27 -14.57 -26.86 -8.34
CA ARG A 27 -13.32 -26.74 -9.09
C ARG A 27 -12.98 -28.06 -9.74
N THR A 28 -12.72 -28.04 -11.03
CA THR A 28 -12.33 -29.23 -11.79
C THR A 28 -10.86 -29.20 -12.20
N ARG A 29 -10.29 -28.03 -12.47
CA ARG A 29 -8.91 -27.86 -12.97
C ARG A 29 -8.16 -26.69 -12.35
N THR A 30 -8.88 -25.72 -11.76
CA THR A 30 -8.24 -24.50 -11.25
C THR A 30 -7.70 -24.69 -9.84
N ILE A 31 -6.41 -24.39 -9.68
CA ILE A 31 -5.71 -24.38 -8.40
C ILE A 31 -5.19 -22.99 -8.17
N SER A 32 -5.39 -22.49 -6.95
CA SER A 32 -4.89 -21.17 -6.56
C SER A 32 -4.36 -21.20 -5.14
N MET A 33 -3.24 -20.50 -4.92
CA MET A 33 -2.62 -20.32 -3.63
C MET A 33 -2.49 -18.83 -3.35
N GLN A 34 -2.72 -18.42 -2.11
CA GLN A 34 -2.59 -17.03 -1.66
C GLN A 34 -2.01 -16.96 -0.25
N HIS A 35 -1.39 -15.84 0.09
CA HIS A 35 -1.01 -15.52 1.47
C HIS A 35 -2.27 -15.15 2.25
N ASP A 36 -2.45 -15.70 3.44
CA ASP A 36 -3.65 -15.56 4.28
C ASP A 36 -3.33 -14.97 5.67
N GLY A 37 -2.37 -14.06 5.74
CA GLY A 37 -1.97 -13.43 6.99
C GLY A 37 -0.92 -14.22 7.75
N VAL A 38 -1.08 -14.30 9.07
CA VAL A 38 -0.20 -15.03 9.98
C VAL A 38 -0.99 -16.07 10.77
N ASP A 39 -0.32 -17.14 11.19
CA ASP A 39 -0.88 -18.14 12.11
C ASP A 39 -0.91 -17.61 13.56
N GLU A 40 -1.40 -18.42 14.48
CA GLU A 40 -1.46 -18.11 15.93
C GLU A 40 -0.08 -17.87 16.58
N HIS A 41 1.00 -18.28 15.91
CA HIS A 41 2.39 -18.09 16.36
C HIS A 41 3.08 -16.89 15.67
N GLY A 42 2.35 -16.16 14.79
CA GLY A 42 2.88 -15.03 14.04
C GLY A 42 3.66 -15.40 12.78
N ASN A 43 3.65 -16.69 12.37
CA ASN A 43 4.32 -17.13 11.15
C ASN A 43 3.40 -16.95 9.92
N PRO A 44 3.96 -16.72 8.71
CA PRO A 44 3.16 -16.56 7.50
C PRO A 44 2.27 -17.79 7.23
N ALA A 45 0.96 -17.57 7.10
CA ALA A 45 -0.02 -18.58 6.76
C ALA A 45 -0.46 -18.46 5.29
N TYR A 46 -0.81 -19.58 4.68
CA TYR A 46 -1.19 -19.66 3.27
C TYR A 46 -2.47 -20.46 3.10
N ARG A 47 -3.23 -20.12 2.06
CA ARG A 47 -4.45 -20.83 1.70
C ARG A 47 -4.31 -21.41 0.29
N LEU A 48 -4.54 -22.73 0.14
CA LEU A 48 -4.50 -23.44 -1.12
C LEU A 48 -5.91 -23.96 -1.46
N LEU A 49 -6.46 -23.49 -2.58
CA LEU A 49 -7.75 -23.94 -3.10
C LEU A 49 -7.54 -24.91 -4.26
N ILE A 50 -8.11 -26.11 -4.14
CA ILE A 50 -7.93 -27.21 -5.09
C ILE A 50 -9.26 -27.90 -5.45
N PRO A 51 -9.31 -28.68 -6.55
CA PRO A 51 -10.38 -29.62 -6.81
C PRO A 51 -10.54 -30.64 -5.68
N ALA A 52 -11.77 -31.10 -5.44
CA ALA A 52 -12.03 -32.10 -4.40
C ALA A 52 -11.34 -33.45 -4.67
N ALA A 53 -11.13 -33.80 -5.94
CA ALA A 53 -10.52 -35.04 -6.39
C ALA A 53 -8.98 -35.04 -6.39
N SER A 54 -8.32 -33.90 -6.05
CA SER A 54 -6.85 -33.83 -6.07
C SER A 54 -6.21 -34.78 -5.08
N THR A 55 -5.20 -35.51 -5.54
CA THR A 55 -4.42 -36.47 -4.74
C THR A 55 -3.40 -35.75 -3.84
N SER A 56 -2.85 -36.43 -2.86
CA SER A 56 -1.80 -35.85 -1.99
C SER A 56 -0.55 -35.49 -2.78
N GLU A 57 -0.17 -36.32 -3.75
CA GLU A 57 1.00 -36.09 -4.61
C GLU A 57 0.83 -34.83 -5.47
N GLU A 58 -0.36 -34.63 -6.07
CA GLU A 58 -0.69 -33.39 -6.81
C GLU A 58 -0.65 -32.15 -5.91
N ILE A 59 -1.10 -32.28 -4.66
CA ILE A 59 -1.07 -31.17 -3.67
C ILE A 59 0.37 -30.77 -3.38
N ASP A 60 1.23 -31.73 -3.09
CA ASP A 60 2.64 -31.46 -2.77
C ASP A 60 3.37 -30.85 -3.97
N GLU A 61 3.12 -31.32 -5.20
CA GLU A 61 3.65 -30.74 -6.43
C GLU A 61 3.20 -29.27 -6.59
N HIS A 62 1.91 -29.00 -6.35
CA HIS A 62 1.38 -27.65 -6.46
C HIS A 62 1.93 -26.71 -5.39
N ILE A 63 2.11 -27.19 -4.16
CA ILE A 63 2.75 -26.42 -3.08
C ILE A 63 4.19 -26.10 -3.49
N ALA A 64 4.97 -27.08 -3.90
CA ALA A 64 6.36 -26.90 -4.30
C ALA A 64 6.52 -25.88 -5.44
N ARG A 65 5.55 -25.83 -6.37
CA ARG A 65 5.56 -24.91 -7.52
C ARG A 65 5.07 -23.51 -7.17
N LEU A 66 4.00 -23.38 -6.35
CA LEU A 66 3.32 -22.11 -6.12
C LEU A 66 3.90 -21.32 -4.92
N LEU A 67 4.23 -22.01 -3.84
CA LEU A 67 4.71 -21.38 -2.60
C LEU A 67 5.93 -20.48 -2.81
N PRO A 68 7.01 -20.91 -3.50
CA PRO A 68 8.17 -20.05 -3.71
C PRO A 68 7.86 -18.78 -4.51
N ARG A 69 6.90 -18.85 -5.45
CA ARG A 69 6.48 -17.69 -6.25
C ARG A 69 5.75 -16.65 -5.40
N ILE A 70 4.87 -17.12 -4.51
CA ILE A 70 4.11 -16.23 -3.61
C ILE A 70 5.05 -15.62 -2.57
N GLN A 71 5.94 -16.39 -1.98
CA GLN A 71 6.94 -15.93 -1.04
C GLN A 71 7.86 -14.85 -1.65
N ARG A 72 8.38 -15.08 -2.88
CA ARG A 72 9.18 -14.08 -3.60
C ARG A 72 8.41 -12.80 -3.87
N ARG A 73 7.12 -12.91 -4.22
CA ARG A 73 6.25 -11.75 -4.46
C ARG A 73 5.98 -10.97 -3.17
N ALA A 74 5.73 -11.67 -2.06
CA ALA A 74 5.56 -11.09 -0.74
C ALA A 74 6.84 -10.38 -0.28
N ALA A 75 7.99 -11.04 -0.33
CA ALA A 75 9.29 -10.47 0.04
C ALA A 75 9.66 -9.25 -0.83
N ARG A 76 9.35 -9.29 -2.14
CA ARG A 76 9.55 -8.14 -3.02
C ARG A 76 8.65 -6.96 -2.63
N ARG A 77 7.40 -7.23 -2.26
CA ARG A 77 6.45 -6.22 -1.80
C ARG A 77 6.89 -5.60 -0.47
N GLU A 78 7.35 -6.42 0.46
CA GLU A 78 7.85 -5.99 1.76
C GLU A 78 9.12 -5.13 1.64
N ARG A 79 10.09 -5.55 0.81
CA ARG A 79 11.27 -4.74 0.47
C ARG A 79 10.89 -3.41 -0.19
N ALA A 80 9.93 -3.43 -1.12
CA ALA A 80 9.44 -2.20 -1.75
C ALA A 80 8.79 -1.28 -0.72
N THR A 81 8.00 -1.82 0.21
CA THR A 81 7.40 -1.06 1.32
C THR A 81 8.47 -0.48 2.24
N GLN A 82 9.49 -1.25 2.62
CA GLN A 82 10.61 -0.74 3.45
C GLN A 82 11.38 0.38 2.76
N LEU A 83 11.65 0.27 1.46
CA LEU A 83 12.32 1.33 0.69
C LEU A 83 11.47 2.61 0.61
N THR A 84 10.14 2.48 0.51
CA THR A 84 9.24 3.64 0.44
C THR A 84 9.05 4.37 1.77
N VAL A 85 9.54 3.81 2.89
CA VAL A 85 9.43 4.41 4.23
C VAL A 85 10.57 5.39 4.54
N THR A 86 11.62 5.45 3.71
CA THR A 86 12.78 6.31 3.98
C THR A 86 12.60 7.73 3.45
N ASP A 87 13.16 8.72 4.16
CA ASP A 87 13.21 10.10 3.69
C ASP A 87 14.07 10.24 2.42
N GLU A 88 15.06 9.38 2.25
CA GLU A 88 15.91 9.33 1.06
C GLU A 88 15.11 8.88 -0.17
N TYR A 89 14.22 7.92 -0.02
CA TYR A 89 13.29 7.55 -1.09
C TYR A 89 12.41 8.73 -1.50
N LEU A 90 11.82 9.46 -0.54
CA LEU A 90 11.04 10.66 -0.82
C LEU A 90 11.86 11.69 -1.61
N ARG A 91 13.12 11.93 -1.18
CA ARG A 91 14.02 12.87 -1.85
C ARG A 91 14.32 12.45 -3.29
N SER A 92 14.63 11.18 -3.51
CA SER A 92 14.86 10.62 -4.85
C SER A 92 13.63 10.81 -5.74
N ARG A 93 12.42 10.50 -5.24
CA ARG A 93 11.16 10.70 -5.97
C ARG A 93 10.91 12.17 -6.27
N ALA A 94 11.11 13.06 -5.30
CA ALA A 94 10.93 14.50 -5.48
C ALA A 94 11.85 15.07 -6.57
N LEU A 95 13.13 14.69 -6.58
CA LEU A 95 14.09 15.11 -7.60
C LEU A 95 13.68 14.60 -8.99
N HIS A 96 13.28 13.32 -9.09
CA HIS A 96 12.82 12.74 -10.35
C HIS A 96 11.58 13.48 -10.89
N LEU A 97 10.57 13.75 -10.04
CA LEU A 97 9.36 14.46 -10.44
C LEU A 97 9.64 15.90 -10.85
N ALA A 98 10.51 16.59 -10.11
CA ALA A 98 10.92 17.94 -10.45
C ALA A 98 11.60 18.00 -11.83
N GLN A 99 12.55 17.11 -12.11
CA GLN A 99 13.24 17.02 -13.39
C GLN A 99 12.27 16.76 -14.55
N LYS A 100 11.29 15.92 -14.33
CA LYS A 100 10.34 15.51 -15.36
C LYS A 100 9.25 16.56 -15.63
N ASN A 101 8.71 17.20 -14.59
CA ASN A 101 7.48 17.98 -14.69
C ASN A 101 7.65 19.47 -14.36
N LEU A 102 8.74 19.87 -13.67
CA LEU A 102 8.94 21.22 -13.14
C LEU A 102 10.34 21.76 -13.46
N PRO A 103 10.70 21.93 -14.73
CA PRO A 103 12.03 22.40 -15.11
C PRO A 103 12.37 23.78 -14.52
N GLU A 104 11.36 24.63 -14.27
CA GLU A 104 11.53 25.94 -13.62
C GLU A 104 12.04 25.77 -12.18
N LEU A 105 11.58 24.75 -11.45
CA LEU A 105 12.05 24.46 -10.09
C LEU A 105 13.50 23.98 -10.12
N VAL A 106 13.86 23.16 -11.11
CA VAL A 106 15.26 22.71 -11.31
C VAL A 106 16.15 23.91 -11.60
N ALA A 107 15.76 24.78 -12.53
CA ALA A 107 16.52 25.98 -12.92
C ALA A 107 16.67 27.00 -11.76
N SER A 108 15.76 27.00 -10.80
CA SER A 108 15.83 27.90 -9.63
C SER A 108 16.94 27.58 -8.63
N GLY A 109 17.60 26.41 -8.73
CA GLY A 109 18.60 25.94 -7.78
C GLY A 109 18.07 25.56 -6.39
N ARG A 110 16.74 25.67 -6.15
CA ARG A 110 16.13 25.42 -4.83
C ARG A 110 16.23 23.96 -4.41
N LEU A 111 16.28 23.03 -5.35
CA LEU A 111 16.35 21.58 -5.08
C LEU A 111 17.63 21.16 -4.35
N GLU A 112 18.70 21.96 -4.41
CA GLU A 112 19.95 21.69 -3.66
C GLU A 112 19.68 21.69 -2.14
N LYS A 113 18.81 22.60 -1.67
CA LYS A 113 18.42 22.77 -0.27
C LYS A 113 17.14 21.98 0.09
N LEU A 114 16.62 21.16 -0.82
CA LEU A 114 15.39 20.41 -0.57
C LEU A 114 15.55 19.45 0.61
N SER A 115 14.73 19.66 1.63
CA SER A 115 14.51 18.74 2.74
C SER A 115 13.10 18.17 2.62
N ILE A 116 12.97 16.86 2.49
CA ILE A 116 11.69 16.18 2.45
C ILE A 116 11.70 15.01 3.40
N ARG A 117 10.64 14.85 4.21
CA ARG A 117 10.58 13.80 5.23
C ARG A 117 9.17 13.33 5.51
N TRP A 118 9.07 12.12 6.03
CA TRP A 118 7.84 11.59 6.61
C TRP A 118 7.53 12.25 7.96
N VAL A 119 6.23 12.48 8.22
CA VAL A 119 5.75 13.00 9.51
C VAL A 119 4.45 12.29 9.91
N SER A 120 4.31 11.98 11.20
CA SER A 120 3.12 11.29 11.75
C SER A 120 2.05 12.23 12.30
N ASN A 121 2.33 13.52 12.39
CA ASN A 121 1.44 14.52 13.01
C ASN A 121 0.53 15.28 12.04
N GLN A 122 0.43 14.85 10.80
CA GLN A 122 -0.45 15.42 9.78
C GLN A 122 -1.65 14.48 9.53
N ARG A 123 -2.74 14.68 10.28
CA ARG A 123 -3.98 13.88 10.13
C ARG A 123 -4.98 14.44 9.11
N GLN A 124 -4.90 15.73 8.81
CA GLN A 124 -5.84 16.43 7.90
C GLN A 124 -5.26 16.80 6.54
N ARG A 125 -3.96 16.55 6.32
CA ARG A 125 -3.26 16.87 5.07
C ARG A 125 -2.34 15.74 4.70
N TRP A 126 -2.22 15.48 3.43
CA TRP A 126 -1.32 14.48 2.90
C TRP A 126 0.13 14.96 2.82
N GLY A 127 0.31 16.28 2.69
CA GLY A 127 1.61 16.93 2.66
C GLY A 127 1.57 18.37 3.10
N SER A 128 2.73 19.00 3.19
CA SER A 128 2.88 20.44 3.35
C SER A 128 4.26 20.90 2.87
N ALA A 129 4.32 22.04 2.20
CA ALA A 129 5.55 22.68 1.77
C ALA A 129 5.77 24.02 2.48
N THR A 130 7.01 24.29 2.85
CA THR A 130 7.44 25.59 3.36
C THR A 130 8.40 26.22 2.36
N TYR A 131 7.91 27.25 1.67
CA TYR A 131 8.65 27.93 0.61
C TYR A 131 9.99 28.51 1.07
N ALA A 132 10.01 29.13 2.27
CA ALA A 132 11.16 29.88 2.76
C ALA A 132 12.44 29.03 2.92
N ASN A 133 12.30 27.78 3.36
CA ASN A 133 13.43 26.88 3.62
C ASN A 133 13.43 25.62 2.73
N THR A 134 12.59 25.59 1.70
CA THR A 134 12.49 24.46 0.75
C THR A 134 12.25 23.12 1.47
N GLN A 135 11.37 23.14 2.46
CA GLN A 135 11.04 21.97 3.27
C GLN A 135 9.68 21.40 2.88
N ILE A 136 9.63 20.09 2.66
CA ILE A 136 8.40 19.33 2.40
C ILE A 136 8.22 18.29 3.49
N ARG A 137 6.98 18.11 3.94
CA ARG A 137 6.58 17.07 4.88
C ARG A 137 5.49 16.24 4.24
N ILE A 138 5.62 14.93 4.29
CA ILE A 138 4.66 13.97 3.74
C ILE A 138 4.09 13.15 4.89
N SER A 139 2.76 13.01 4.95
CA SER A 139 2.11 12.20 5.98
C SER A 139 2.54 10.73 5.90
N SER A 140 2.92 10.15 7.03
CA SER A 140 3.23 8.71 7.12
C SER A 140 2.03 7.82 6.82
N GLU A 141 0.81 8.35 6.80
CA GLU A 141 -0.38 7.62 6.35
C GLU A 141 -0.33 7.26 4.86
N LEU A 142 0.52 7.92 4.07
CA LEU A 142 0.77 7.55 2.67
C LEU A 142 1.79 6.42 2.51
N GLN A 143 2.32 5.87 3.59
CA GLN A 143 3.17 4.69 3.51
C GLN A 143 2.35 3.48 3.05
N GLY A 144 2.82 2.83 1.98
CA GLY A 144 2.12 1.67 1.39
C GLY A 144 1.01 1.99 0.38
N VAL A 145 0.67 3.26 0.13
CA VAL A 145 -0.19 3.61 -1.01
C VAL A 145 0.54 3.33 -2.34
N PRO A 146 -0.19 3.18 -3.46
CA PRO A 146 0.44 3.07 -4.78
C PRO A 146 1.37 4.25 -5.08
N GLU A 147 2.51 3.99 -5.71
CA GLU A 147 3.54 5.00 -6.01
C GLU A 147 2.97 6.23 -6.71
N TYR A 148 2.05 6.06 -7.66
CA TYR A 148 1.45 7.19 -8.38
C TYR A 148 0.64 8.13 -7.47
N VAL A 149 0.14 7.64 -6.35
CA VAL A 149 -0.57 8.47 -5.34
C VAL A 149 0.43 9.29 -4.53
N LEU A 150 1.48 8.65 -4.03
CA LEU A 150 2.55 9.32 -3.31
C LEU A 150 3.23 10.38 -4.20
N ASP A 151 3.53 10.04 -5.44
CA ASP A 151 4.11 10.94 -6.44
C ASP A 151 3.24 12.17 -6.69
N SER A 152 1.91 11.99 -6.77
CA SER A 152 0.98 13.11 -6.93
C SER A 152 1.06 14.10 -5.77
N VAL A 153 1.15 13.59 -4.53
CA VAL A 153 1.28 14.45 -3.34
C VAL A 153 2.64 15.13 -3.32
N ILE A 154 3.73 14.41 -3.60
CA ILE A 154 5.07 15.01 -3.70
C ILE A 154 5.10 16.09 -4.77
N HIS A 155 4.51 15.84 -5.95
CA HIS A 155 4.44 16.83 -7.05
C HIS A 155 3.64 18.07 -6.65
N HIS A 156 2.51 17.90 -5.96
CA HIS A 156 1.72 19.01 -5.40
C HIS A 156 2.56 19.89 -4.48
N GLU A 157 3.30 19.28 -3.54
CA GLU A 157 4.15 20.02 -2.61
C GLU A 157 5.36 20.70 -3.31
N LEU A 158 5.90 20.09 -4.37
CA LEU A 158 6.91 20.73 -5.20
C LEU A 158 6.36 21.95 -5.94
N CYS A 159 5.10 21.92 -6.40
CA CYS A 159 4.45 23.08 -7.02
C CYS A 159 4.34 24.26 -6.05
N HIS A 160 4.14 23.99 -4.74
CA HIS A 160 4.14 25.03 -3.71
C HIS A 160 5.48 25.74 -3.51
N LEU A 161 6.59 25.10 -3.93
CA LEU A 161 7.89 25.74 -3.95
C LEU A 161 8.06 26.78 -5.10
N LEU A 162 7.11 26.82 -6.04
CA LEU A 162 7.02 27.81 -7.13
C LEU A 162 5.84 28.77 -6.92
N GLN A 163 4.71 28.23 -6.48
CA GLN A 163 3.45 28.96 -6.32
C GLN A 163 2.85 28.65 -4.95
N PRO A 164 2.93 29.57 -3.97
CA PRO A 164 2.46 29.32 -2.60
C PRO A 164 0.95 29.06 -2.50
N ASN A 165 0.17 29.65 -3.40
CA ASN A 165 -1.30 29.58 -3.39
C ASN A 165 -1.80 28.71 -4.53
N HIS A 166 -2.97 28.10 -4.37
CA HIS A 166 -3.65 27.31 -5.40
C HIS A 166 -4.26 28.19 -6.52
N SER A 167 -3.46 29.09 -7.07
CA SER A 167 -3.82 29.99 -8.17
C SER A 167 -3.99 29.23 -9.49
N ALA A 168 -4.40 29.90 -10.55
CA ALA A 168 -4.43 29.31 -11.91
C ALA A 168 -3.02 28.83 -12.35
N ALA A 169 -1.98 29.59 -11.99
CA ALA A 169 -0.59 29.21 -12.26
C ALA A 169 -0.20 27.91 -11.52
N PHE A 170 -0.60 27.77 -10.23
CA PHE A 170 -0.40 26.53 -9.49
C PHE A 170 -1.07 25.34 -10.19
N ARG A 171 -2.35 25.48 -10.54
CA ARG A 171 -3.12 24.41 -11.20
C ARG A 171 -2.50 23.99 -12.54
N THR A 172 -1.93 24.94 -13.28
CA THR A 172 -1.20 24.63 -14.52
C THR A 172 0.05 23.79 -14.25
N LEU A 173 0.79 24.05 -13.16
CA LEU A 173 1.94 23.25 -12.76
C LEU A 173 1.50 21.86 -12.26
N GLU A 174 0.50 21.82 -11.41
CA GLU A 174 -0.04 20.57 -10.83
C GLU A 174 -0.55 19.61 -11.92
N ALA A 175 -1.26 20.16 -12.93
CA ALA A 175 -1.79 19.38 -14.06
C ALA A 175 -0.71 18.72 -14.95
N ARG A 176 0.57 19.09 -14.81
CA ARG A 176 1.66 18.42 -15.52
C ARG A 176 1.93 16.99 -14.98
N TYR A 177 1.38 16.62 -13.82
CA TYR A 177 1.47 15.25 -13.34
C TYR A 177 0.46 14.36 -14.06
N PRO A 178 0.89 13.36 -14.86
CA PRO A 178 0.00 12.63 -15.79
C PRO A 178 -1.11 11.81 -15.10
N GLN A 179 -0.90 11.41 -13.85
CA GLN A 179 -1.86 10.57 -13.10
C GLN A 179 -2.61 11.37 -12.02
N LEU A 180 -2.66 12.70 -12.12
CA LEU A 180 -3.28 13.58 -11.12
C LEU A 180 -4.70 13.15 -10.77
N LEU A 181 -5.60 13.08 -11.76
CA LEU A 181 -7.02 12.74 -11.53
C LEU A 181 -7.20 11.37 -10.89
N ARG A 182 -6.40 10.38 -11.33
CA ARG A 182 -6.43 9.03 -10.75
C ARG A 182 -5.98 9.03 -9.29
N ALA A 183 -4.95 9.81 -8.97
CA ALA A 183 -4.44 9.93 -7.60
C ALA A 183 -5.44 10.65 -6.69
N GLN A 184 -6.09 11.70 -7.19
CA GLN A 184 -7.15 12.42 -6.46
C GLN A 184 -8.31 11.49 -6.13
N ALA A 185 -8.83 10.74 -7.09
CA ALA A 185 -9.91 9.77 -6.86
C ALA A 185 -9.52 8.69 -5.82
N TYR A 186 -8.26 8.24 -5.84
CA TYR A 186 -7.76 7.31 -4.83
C TYR A 186 -7.76 7.95 -3.43
N LEU A 187 -7.25 9.17 -3.28
CA LEU A 187 -7.16 9.89 -2.00
C LEU A 187 -8.54 10.22 -1.44
N GLU A 188 -9.50 10.57 -2.28
CA GLU A 188 -10.91 10.75 -1.88
C GLU A 188 -11.50 9.47 -1.31
N GLY A 189 -11.38 8.35 -2.02
CA GLY A 189 -11.85 7.04 -1.55
C GLY A 189 -11.15 6.59 -0.27
N TYR A 190 -9.85 6.84 -0.16
CA TYR A 190 -9.06 6.53 1.04
C TYR A 190 -9.53 7.34 2.25
N THR A 191 -9.78 8.65 2.08
CA THR A 191 -10.30 9.54 3.13
C THR A 191 -11.68 9.10 3.61
N LEU A 192 -12.58 8.77 2.68
CA LEU A 192 -13.93 8.28 3.01
C LEU A 192 -13.89 6.95 3.78
N GLY A 193 -13.05 6.02 3.34
CA GLY A 193 -12.87 4.72 4.01
C GLY A 193 -12.34 4.88 5.43
N ARG A 194 -11.37 5.78 5.63
CA ARG A 194 -10.81 6.08 6.95
C ARG A 194 -11.86 6.70 7.88
N SER A 195 -12.60 7.69 7.43
CA SER A 195 -13.64 8.36 8.23
C SER A 195 -14.73 7.37 8.68
N ARG A 196 -15.11 6.42 7.82
CA ARG A 196 -16.06 5.36 8.21
C ARG A 196 -15.50 4.44 9.27
N ALA A 197 -14.27 3.97 9.10
CA ALA A 197 -13.62 3.10 10.07
C ALA A 197 -13.44 3.78 11.45
N GLU A 198 -13.13 5.07 11.47
CA GLU A 198 -13.04 5.86 12.71
C GLU A 198 -14.41 6.01 13.38
N SER A 199 -15.50 6.23 12.62
CA SER A 199 -16.87 6.30 13.13
C SER A 199 -17.34 4.97 13.72
N GLU A 200 -17.11 3.86 13.01
CA GLU A 200 -17.47 2.52 13.45
C GLU A 200 -16.75 2.11 14.74
N ARG A 201 -15.47 2.49 14.91
CA ARG A 201 -14.71 2.27 16.15
C ARG A 201 -15.29 3.09 17.30
N ALA A 202 -15.59 4.36 17.07
CA ALA A 202 -16.16 5.24 18.09
C ALA A 202 -17.56 4.77 18.56
N GLU A 203 -18.35 4.20 17.66
CA GLU A 203 -19.66 3.59 17.99
C GLU A 203 -19.49 2.30 18.80
N SER A 204 -18.54 1.43 18.45
CA SER A 204 -18.24 0.22 19.19
C SER A 204 -17.79 0.51 20.63
N GLU A 205 -16.89 1.48 20.81
CA GLU A 205 -16.39 1.89 22.13
C GLU A 205 -17.50 2.50 23.02
N ARG A 206 -18.48 3.20 22.42
CA ARG A 206 -19.64 3.73 23.15
C ARG A 206 -20.64 2.65 23.54
N GLY A 207 -20.80 1.62 22.69
CA GLY A 207 -21.67 0.46 22.96
C GLY A 207 -21.18 -0.37 24.14
N GLU A 208 -19.87 -0.58 24.26
CA GLU A 208 -19.27 -1.32 25.37
C GLU A 208 -19.37 -0.57 26.71
N ASN A 209 -19.22 0.76 26.70
CA ASN A 209 -19.33 1.59 27.92
C ASN A 209 -20.79 1.79 28.43
N SER A 210 -21.80 1.40 27.64
CA SER A 210 -23.22 1.53 28.02
C SER A 210 -23.81 0.21 28.57
N ALA A 211 -23.00 -0.87 28.64
CA ALA A 211 -23.43 -2.19 29.07
C ALA A 211 -22.96 -2.57 30.50
N ASP A 212 -22.29 -1.66 31.19
CA ASP A 212 -21.92 -1.74 32.62
C ASP A 212 -22.79 -0.77 33.45
#